data_3c3889ea26f0639faf8ae05b7fe6e11d
#
_entry.id   3c3889ea26f0639faf8ae05b7fe6e11d
#
_cell.length_a   1.000
_cell.length_b   1.000
_cell.length_c   1.000
_cell.angle_alpha   90.00
_cell.angle_beta   90.00
_cell.angle_gamma   90.00
#
_symmetry.space_group_name_H-M   'P 1'
#
loop_
_entity.id
_entity.type
_entity.pdbx_description
1 polymer ?
#
loop_
_entity_poly.entity_id
_entity_poly.type
_entity_poly.pdbx_seq_one_letter_code
_entity_poly.pdbx_strand_id
1 'polypeptide(L)'
;MVKVPYDLTWDALHRVVNQHEYKILGDDPNHGIVEAEAHSFTLADADCGQMKSVANKYVAEPDPGGSAVYNFKLEPAGPEATNLSVSATYSTPLHVPFHPISDFQCVSRGTQEARLLKEVDTAAHSEHRPSSSLEKPRQLTPGLPTLLGPDILKRPGASRE
;
A
#
# COMPACT_ATOMS: atom_id res chain seq x y z
N MET A 1 -12.39 -11.16 0.03
CA MET A 1 -11.56 -12.22 0.65
C MET A 1 -10.27 -12.31 -0.13
N VAL A 2 -9.14 -12.12 0.55
CA VAL A 2 -7.77 -12.19 0.02
C VAL A 2 -7.25 -13.61 0.28
N LYS A 3 -6.71 -14.28 -0.73
CA LYS A 3 -6.17 -15.65 -0.60
C LYS A 3 -4.69 -15.60 -0.21
N VAL A 4 -4.43 -14.96 0.92
CA VAL A 4 -3.09 -14.75 1.50
C VAL A 4 -3.24 -14.78 3.02
N PRO A 5 -2.25 -15.32 3.77
CA PRO A 5 -2.22 -15.31 5.23
C PRO A 5 -2.42 -13.92 5.84
N TYR A 6 -2.92 -13.89 7.07
CA TYR A 6 -3.23 -12.66 7.78
C TYR A 6 -2.02 -11.72 7.87
N ASP A 7 -0.87 -12.22 8.28
CA ASP A 7 0.33 -11.38 8.51
C ASP A 7 0.79 -10.69 7.21
N LEU A 8 0.81 -11.41 6.09
CA LEU A 8 1.17 -10.83 4.80
C LEU A 8 0.14 -9.81 4.31
N THR A 9 -1.15 -10.05 4.58
CA THR A 9 -2.21 -9.09 4.25
C THR A 9 -2.11 -7.83 5.11
N TRP A 10 -1.75 -7.99 6.38
CA TRP A 10 -1.51 -6.90 7.32
C TRP A 10 -0.35 -6.00 6.86
N ASP A 11 0.80 -6.60 6.53
CA ASP A 11 1.97 -5.88 6.03
C ASP A 11 1.68 -5.17 4.68
N ALA A 12 0.92 -5.84 3.80
CA ALA A 12 0.49 -5.26 2.54
C ALA A 12 -0.41 -4.03 2.74
N LEU A 13 -1.35 -4.08 3.70
CA LEU A 13 -2.20 -2.95 4.05
C LEU A 13 -1.36 -1.74 4.50
N HIS A 14 -0.43 -1.95 5.42
CA HIS A 14 0.43 -0.85 5.91
C HIS A 14 1.26 -0.22 4.79
N ARG A 15 1.75 -1.01 3.85
CA ARG A 15 2.46 -0.48 2.68
C ARG A 15 1.56 0.36 1.77
N VAL A 16 0.36 -0.11 1.49
CA VAL A 16 -0.60 0.64 0.67
C VAL A 16 -0.97 1.95 1.35
N VAL A 17 -1.27 1.94 2.65
CA VAL A 17 -1.56 3.14 3.44
C VAL A 17 -0.40 4.13 3.38
N ASN A 18 0.85 3.65 3.53
CA ASN A 18 2.04 4.48 3.46
C ASN A 18 2.32 4.99 2.02
N GLN A 19 2.08 4.19 0.99
CA GLN A 19 2.23 4.61 -0.41
C GLN A 19 1.28 5.73 -0.80
N HIS A 20 0.09 5.75 -0.21
CA HIS A 20 -0.89 6.84 -0.36
C HIS A 20 -0.61 8.03 0.55
N GLU A 21 0.43 7.97 1.37
CA GLU A 21 0.77 9.01 2.35
C GLU A 21 -0.39 9.30 3.34
N TYR A 22 -1.24 8.27 3.61
CA TYR A 22 -2.31 8.41 4.56
C TYR A 22 -1.76 8.44 5.98
N LYS A 23 -2.31 9.31 6.81
CA LYS A 23 -1.97 9.39 8.22
C LYS A 23 -2.68 8.30 9.00
N ILE A 24 -1.94 7.39 9.62
CA ILE A 24 -2.51 6.37 10.51
C ILE A 24 -2.99 7.06 11.78
N LEU A 25 -4.29 6.94 12.07
CA LEU A 25 -4.95 7.47 13.26
C LEU A 25 -5.05 6.41 14.36
N GLY A 26 -5.22 5.15 13.99
CA GLY A 26 -5.32 4.00 14.88
C GLY A 26 -4.78 2.75 14.23
N ASP A 27 -4.14 1.90 15.03
CA ASP A 27 -3.53 0.64 14.62
C ASP A 27 -3.71 -0.39 15.73
N ASP A 28 -4.61 -1.36 15.53
CA ASP A 28 -4.90 -2.40 16.51
C ASP A 28 -4.78 -3.79 15.86
N PRO A 29 -3.58 -4.38 15.91
CA PRO A 29 -3.34 -5.70 15.33
C PRO A 29 -4.10 -6.82 16.02
N ASN A 30 -4.50 -6.65 17.30
CA ASN A 30 -5.23 -7.68 18.02
C ASN A 30 -6.68 -7.81 17.55
N HIS A 31 -7.28 -6.72 17.09
CA HIS A 31 -8.62 -6.69 16.54
C HIS A 31 -8.65 -6.60 15.01
N GLY A 32 -7.47 -6.51 14.39
CA GLY A 32 -7.34 -6.41 12.93
C GLY A 32 -7.87 -5.10 12.37
N ILE A 33 -7.74 -3.99 13.10
CA ILE A 33 -8.29 -2.70 12.72
C ILE A 33 -7.17 -1.71 12.44
N VAL A 34 -7.23 -1.06 11.27
CA VAL A 34 -6.40 0.10 10.93
C VAL A 34 -7.31 1.26 10.53
N GLU A 35 -7.10 2.40 11.14
CA GLU A 35 -7.77 3.65 10.80
C GLU A 35 -6.76 4.62 10.18
N ALA A 36 -7.07 5.14 8.99
CA ALA A 36 -6.17 6.01 8.24
C ALA A 36 -6.91 7.20 7.63
N GLU A 37 -6.29 8.38 7.68
CA GLU A 37 -6.83 9.64 7.17
C GLU A 37 -6.12 10.07 5.89
N ALA A 38 -6.91 10.40 4.86
CA ALA A 38 -6.48 11.09 3.66
C ALA A 38 -6.91 12.55 3.72
N HIS A 39 -6.00 13.46 3.34
CA HIS A 39 -6.23 14.91 3.41
C HIS A 39 -7.05 15.48 2.25
N SER A 40 -7.46 14.66 1.30
CA SER A 40 -8.30 15.10 0.19
C SER A 40 -9.08 13.93 -0.41
N PHE A 41 -10.21 14.23 -1.03
CA PHE A 41 -11.00 13.30 -1.84
C PHE A 41 -11.66 14.06 -2.99
N THR A 42 -12.27 13.33 -3.92
CA THR A 42 -12.93 13.89 -5.09
C THR A 42 -14.42 13.57 -5.13
N LEU A 43 -15.19 14.26 -5.98
CA LEU A 43 -16.60 13.94 -6.22
C LEU A 43 -16.81 12.57 -6.87
N ALA A 44 -15.75 11.95 -7.41
CA ALA A 44 -15.81 10.58 -7.87
C ALA A 44 -15.84 9.58 -6.70
N ASP A 45 -15.29 9.96 -5.55
CA ASP A 45 -15.17 9.12 -4.37
C ASP A 45 -16.38 9.23 -3.44
N ALA A 46 -16.93 10.46 -3.31
CA ALA A 46 -18.04 10.72 -2.41
C ALA A 46 -19.09 11.68 -3.02
N ASP A 47 -20.31 11.52 -2.60
CA ASP A 47 -21.44 12.40 -2.90
C ASP A 47 -21.72 13.30 -1.71
N CYS A 48 -21.39 14.57 -1.87
CA CYS A 48 -21.67 15.59 -0.86
C CYS A 48 -23.06 16.22 -1.01
N GLY A 49 -23.86 15.73 -1.97
CA GLY A 49 -25.21 16.19 -2.21
C GLY A 49 -25.29 17.57 -2.83
N GLN A 50 -26.51 17.95 -3.22
CA GLN A 50 -26.84 19.31 -3.60
C GLN A 50 -27.77 19.88 -2.53
N MET A 51 -27.31 20.84 -1.75
CA MET A 51 -28.20 21.58 -0.88
C MET A 51 -29.15 22.41 -1.73
N LYS A 52 -30.45 22.12 -1.69
CA LYS A 52 -31.49 22.81 -2.43
C LYS A 52 -31.87 24.20 -1.83
N SER A 53 -30.94 24.90 -1.24
CA SER A 53 -31.17 26.23 -0.64
C SER A 53 -30.19 27.27 -1.20
N VAL A 54 -30.35 28.54 -0.81
CA VAL A 54 -29.43 29.63 -1.20
C VAL A 54 -27.95 29.28 -0.92
N ALA A 55 -27.70 28.39 0.02
CA ALA A 55 -26.38 27.85 0.33
C ALA A 55 -25.80 26.93 -0.78
N ASN A 56 -26.60 26.42 -1.71
CA ASN A 56 -26.15 25.53 -2.80
C ASN A 56 -25.06 26.11 -3.69
N LYS A 57 -24.93 27.41 -3.74
CA LYS A 57 -23.83 28.06 -4.47
C LYS A 57 -22.47 27.85 -3.83
N TYR A 58 -22.42 27.40 -2.58
CA TYR A 58 -21.20 27.36 -1.77
C TYR A 58 -20.68 25.94 -1.48
N VAL A 59 -21.41 24.89 -1.89
CA VAL A 59 -21.04 23.49 -1.67
C VAL A 59 -20.93 22.74 -3.02
N ALA A 60 -20.41 23.40 -4.03
CA ALA A 60 -20.36 22.81 -5.37
C ALA A 60 -19.25 21.73 -5.50
N GLU A 61 -18.20 21.80 -4.70
CA GLU A 61 -17.07 20.89 -4.74
C GLU A 61 -16.51 20.69 -3.33
N PRO A 62 -15.93 19.50 -3.01
CA PRO A 62 -15.18 19.34 -1.77
C PRO A 62 -14.08 20.40 -1.70
N ASP A 63 -14.09 21.18 -0.64
CA ASP A 63 -13.04 22.14 -0.39
C ASP A 63 -11.69 21.38 -0.29
N PRO A 64 -10.56 21.99 -0.70
CA PRO A 64 -9.23 21.44 -0.45
C PRO A 64 -8.93 21.04 1.01
N GLY A 65 -9.75 21.54 1.97
CA GLY A 65 -9.73 21.12 3.37
C GLY A 65 -10.57 19.87 3.70
N GLY A 66 -11.15 19.21 2.71
CA GLY A 66 -11.91 17.95 2.96
C GLY A 66 -10.99 16.79 3.31
N SER A 67 -11.48 15.86 4.14
CA SER A 67 -10.76 14.66 4.54
C SER A 67 -11.60 13.39 4.35
N ALA A 68 -10.92 12.26 4.23
CA ALA A 68 -11.53 10.94 4.24
C ALA A 68 -10.86 10.08 5.31
N VAL A 69 -11.66 9.44 6.15
CA VAL A 69 -11.17 8.48 7.14
C VAL A 69 -11.58 7.08 6.69
N TYR A 70 -10.58 6.24 6.44
CA TYR A 70 -10.73 4.85 6.05
C TYR A 70 -10.55 3.94 7.25
N ASN A 71 -11.55 3.09 7.49
CA ASN A 71 -11.49 2.04 8.50
C ASN A 71 -11.34 0.69 7.80
N PHE A 72 -10.17 0.10 7.92
CA PHE A 72 -9.86 -1.24 7.43
C PHE A 72 -10.10 -2.26 8.55
N LYS A 73 -10.71 -3.38 8.20
CA LYS A 73 -10.89 -4.51 9.11
C LYS A 73 -10.40 -5.79 8.45
N LEU A 74 -9.48 -6.47 9.12
CA LEU A 74 -8.92 -7.75 8.72
C LEU A 74 -9.36 -8.83 9.70
N GLU A 75 -9.84 -9.95 9.17
CA GLU A 75 -10.22 -11.12 9.96
C GLU A 75 -9.60 -12.37 9.32
N PRO A 76 -8.91 -13.23 10.09
CA PRO A 76 -8.46 -14.50 9.56
C PRO A 76 -9.63 -15.33 9.04
N ALA A 77 -9.53 -15.83 7.80
CA ALA A 77 -10.55 -16.69 7.20
C ALA A 77 -10.03 -18.12 7.01
N GLY A 78 -8.83 -18.41 7.51
CA GLY A 78 -8.13 -19.67 7.44
C GLY A 78 -6.62 -19.46 7.43
N PRO A 79 -5.82 -20.52 7.34
CA PRO A 79 -4.36 -20.41 7.37
C PRO A 79 -3.79 -19.64 6.16
N GLU A 80 -4.47 -19.70 5.03
CA GLU A 80 -4.05 -19.12 3.76
C GLU A 80 -5.05 -18.06 3.23
N ALA A 81 -5.90 -17.52 4.09
CA ALA A 81 -6.92 -16.56 3.64
C ALA A 81 -7.27 -15.53 4.73
N THR A 82 -7.53 -14.31 4.29
CA THR A 82 -7.92 -13.17 5.12
C THR A 82 -9.14 -12.47 4.54
N ASN A 83 -10.14 -12.21 5.37
CA ASN A 83 -11.23 -11.31 5.03
C ASN A 83 -10.74 -9.87 5.26
N LEU A 84 -10.72 -9.09 4.22
CA LEU A 84 -10.43 -7.66 4.29
C LEU A 84 -11.67 -6.88 3.90
N SER A 85 -12.05 -5.92 4.71
CA SER A 85 -13.09 -4.94 4.41
C SER A 85 -12.57 -3.53 4.66
N VAL A 86 -13.14 -2.56 3.98
CA VAL A 86 -12.86 -1.14 4.17
C VAL A 86 -14.17 -0.37 4.14
N SER A 87 -14.29 0.61 5.01
CA SER A 87 -15.34 1.62 4.98
C SER A 87 -14.72 3.00 5.06
N ALA A 88 -15.34 3.99 4.44
CA ALA A 88 -14.85 5.36 4.42
C ALA A 88 -15.90 6.33 4.92
N THR A 89 -15.45 7.31 5.69
CA THR A 89 -16.21 8.49 6.08
C THR A 89 -15.58 9.71 5.45
N TYR A 90 -16.34 10.45 4.68
CA TYR A 90 -15.88 11.65 3.99
C TYR A 90 -16.48 12.88 4.64
N SER A 91 -15.66 13.89 4.91
CA SER A 91 -16.10 15.17 5.44
C SER A 91 -15.45 16.34 4.70
N THR A 92 -16.20 17.42 4.55
CA THR A 92 -15.70 18.66 3.94
C THR A 92 -16.19 19.86 4.74
N PRO A 93 -15.37 20.90 4.93
CA PRO A 93 -15.82 22.11 5.61
C PRO A 93 -16.90 22.80 4.79
N LEU A 94 -17.97 23.21 5.47
CA LEU A 94 -19.05 23.98 4.89
C LEU A 94 -18.87 25.46 5.26
N HIS A 95 -18.60 26.28 4.27
CA HIS A 95 -18.49 27.73 4.41
C HIS A 95 -19.82 28.41 4.10
N VAL A 96 -20.53 28.84 5.13
CA VAL A 96 -21.73 29.66 4.98
C VAL A 96 -21.45 31.07 5.50
N PRO A 97 -21.66 32.13 4.69
CA PRO A 97 -21.43 33.52 5.14
C PRO A 97 -22.15 33.79 6.45
N PHE A 98 -21.46 34.40 7.40
CA PHE A 98 -21.94 34.78 8.73
C PHE A 98 -22.30 33.63 9.69
N HIS A 99 -21.95 32.38 9.34
CA HIS A 99 -22.07 31.23 10.20
C HIS A 99 -20.69 30.61 10.50
N PRO A 100 -20.52 29.96 11.65
CA PRO A 100 -19.28 29.21 11.92
C PRO A 100 -19.12 28.10 10.89
N ILE A 101 -17.86 27.79 10.56
CA ILE A 101 -17.50 26.65 9.72
C ILE A 101 -17.98 25.38 10.43
N SER A 102 -18.68 24.53 9.70
CA SER A 102 -19.12 23.21 10.18
C SER A 102 -18.71 22.15 9.20
N ASP A 103 -18.40 20.96 9.70
CA ASP A 103 -18.06 19.82 8.84
C ASP A 103 -19.36 19.22 8.27
N PHE A 104 -19.35 19.00 6.97
CA PHE A 104 -20.42 18.36 6.23
C PHE A 104 -20.00 16.95 5.84
N GLN A 105 -20.83 15.96 6.18
CA GLN A 105 -20.54 14.57 5.85
C GLN A 105 -21.09 14.20 4.47
N CYS A 106 -20.24 13.57 3.66
CA CYS A 106 -20.57 13.09 2.33
C CYS A 106 -20.79 11.57 2.33
N VAL A 107 -21.61 11.10 1.40
CA VAL A 107 -21.90 9.66 1.26
C VAL A 107 -20.86 9.04 0.34
N SER A 108 -20.19 7.98 0.78
CA SER A 108 -19.25 7.24 -0.05
C SER A 108 -19.93 6.67 -1.31
N ARG A 109 -19.23 6.72 -2.43
CA ARG A 109 -19.60 6.04 -3.69
C ARG A 109 -18.98 4.63 -3.78
N GLY A 110 -18.13 4.24 -2.84
CA GLY A 110 -17.44 2.95 -2.81
C GLY A 110 -16.28 2.83 -3.80
N THR A 111 -16.00 3.87 -4.57
CA THR A 111 -14.99 3.83 -5.65
C THR A 111 -13.59 3.68 -5.08
N GLN A 112 -13.23 4.49 -4.10
CA GLN A 112 -11.92 4.48 -3.49
C GLN A 112 -11.73 3.25 -2.60
N GLU A 113 -12.76 2.84 -1.90
CA GLU A 113 -12.75 1.62 -1.08
C GLU A 113 -12.47 0.37 -1.95
N ALA A 114 -13.15 0.26 -3.10
CA ALA A 114 -12.91 -0.83 -4.04
C ALA A 114 -11.49 -0.82 -4.62
N ARG A 115 -10.95 0.36 -4.88
CA ARG A 115 -9.59 0.55 -5.35
C ARG A 115 -8.58 0.12 -4.29
N LEU A 116 -8.73 0.58 -3.05
CA LEU A 116 -7.85 0.24 -1.93
C LEU A 116 -7.85 -1.27 -1.64
N LEU A 117 -9.04 -1.91 -1.64
CA LEU A 117 -9.16 -3.36 -1.50
C LEU A 117 -8.35 -4.11 -2.57
N LYS A 118 -8.43 -3.66 -3.82
CA LYS A 118 -7.69 -4.27 -4.93
C LYS A 118 -6.18 -4.05 -4.81
N GLU A 119 -5.76 -2.88 -4.38
CA GLU A 119 -4.34 -2.56 -4.20
C GLU A 119 -3.72 -3.40 -3.08
N VAL A 120 -4.41 -3.56 -1.94
CA VAL A 120 -3.97 -4.43 -0.84
C VAL A 120 -3.92 -5.89 -1.28
N ASP A 121 -4.93 -6.38 -2.00
CA ASP A 121 -4.95 -7.74 -2.54
C ASP A 121 -3.76 -7.99 -3.48
N THR A 122 -3.49 -7.06 -4.37
CA THR A 122 -2.35 -7.14 -5.30
C THR A 122 -1.01 -7.11 -4.56
N ALA A 123 -0.86 -6.23 -3.57
CA ALA A 123 0.35 -6.10 -2.77
C ALA A 123 0.61 -7.37 -1.93
N ALA A 124 -0.42 -7.94 -1.32
CA ALA A 124 -0.33 -9.17 -0.54
C ALA A 124 0.11 -10.37 -1.39
N HIS A 125 -0.47 -10.53 -2.59
CA HIS A 125 -0.09 -11.60 -3.51
C HIS A 125 1.34 -11.45 -4.05
N SER A 126 1.85 -10.24 -4.20
CA SER A 126 3.22 -10.03 -4.68
C SER A 126 4.27 -10.56 -3.71
N GLU A 127 3.99 -10.60 -2.42
CA GLU A 127 4.87 -11.14 -1.38
C GLU A 127 4.71 -12.63 -1.17
N HIS A 128 3.50 -13.13 -1.37
CA HIS A 128 3.22 -14.56 -1.24
C HIS A 128 3.79 -15.39 -2.40
N ARG A 129 4.44 -14.77 -3.39
CA ARG A 129 5.08 -15.49 -4.49
C ARG A 129 6.32 -16.21 -3.95
N PRO A 130 6.30 -17.57 -3.84
CA PRO A 130 7.45 -18.30 -3.36
C PRO A 130 8.65 -17.99 -4.27
N SER A 131 9.81 -17.79 -3.67
CA SER A 131 11.11 -17.53 -4.34
C SER A 131 11.62 -18.72 -5.17
N SER A 132 10.73 -19.43 -5.86
CA SER A 132 11.02 -20.67 -6.62
C SER A 132 11.51 -20.41 -8.06
N SER A 133 12.16 -19.28 -8.33
CA SER A 133 12.64 -19.01 -9.70
C SER A 133 14.09 -18.54 -9.79
N LEU A 134 14.93 -18.73 -8.78
CA LEU A 134 16.35 -18.34 -8.88
C LEU A 134 17.29 -19.40 -8.29
N GLU A 135 17.01 -20.68 -8.53
CA GLU A 135 18.09 -21.66 -8.42
C GLU A 135 18.11 -22.55 -9.65
N LYS A 136 18.55 -21.94 -10.75
CA LYS A 136 19.10 -22.71 -11.85
C LYS A 136 20.44 -23.23 -11.34
N PRO A 137 20.61 -24.55 -11.10
CA PRO A 137 21.90 -25.05 -10.70
C PRO A 137 22.88 -24.73 -11.80
N ARG A 138 23.94 -23.99 -11.48
CA ARG A 138 25.12 -23.92 -12.31
C ARG A 138 25.59 -25.34 -12.52
N GLN A 139 25.35 -25.89 -13.71
CA GLN A 139 26.03 -27.08 -14.18
C GLN A 139 27.53 -26.77 -14.15
N LEU A 140 28.19 -27.35 -13.16
CA LEU A 140 29.62 -27.54 -13.21
C LEU A 140 29.89 -28.39 -14.45
N THR A 141 30.48 -27.79 -15.46
CA THR A 141 31.08 -28.52 -16.56
C THR A 141 32.27 -29.29 -16.00
N PRO A 142 32.30 -30.63 -16.07
CA PRO A 142 33.48 -31.39 -15.76
C PRO A 142 34.39 -31.40 -16.96
N GLY A 143 35.65 -31.04 -16.75
CA GLY A 143 36.70 -31.56 -17.57
C GLY A 143 37.31 -30.62 -18.59
N LEU A 144 38.42 -29.96 -18.23
CA LEU A 144 39.50 -29.75 -19.18
C LEU A 144 40.80 -30.37 -18.60
N PRO A 145 41.51 -31.18 -19.37
CA PRO A 145 42.63 -31.96 -18.86
C PRO A 145 43.86 -31.09 -18.65
N THR A 146 44.54 -31.42 -17.60
CA THR A 146 45.93 -31.06 -17.27
C THR A 146 46.86 -31.29 -18.47
N LEU A 147 47.50 -30.23 -18.95
CA LEU A 147 48.74 -30.35 -19.70
C LEU A 147 49.89 -29.90 -18.82
N LEU A 148 50.63 -30.89 -18.38
CA LEU A 148 51.97 -30.74 -17.83
C LEU A 148 52.91 -30.15 -18.91
N GLY A 149 53.72 -29.20 -18.52
CA GLY A 149 54.92 -28.80 -19.25
C GLY A 149 55.89 -28.15 -18.28
N PRO A 150 57.10 -28.67 -18.17
CA PRO A 150 58.04 -28.28 -17.14
C PRO A 150 59.03 -27.20 -17.60
N ASP A 151 59.68 -26.63 -16.59
CA ASP A 151 60.96 -25.93 -16.62
C ASP A 151 61.10 -24.63 -17.45
N ILE A 152 61.57 -23.62 -16.79
CA ILE A 152 62.92 -23.07 -16.92
C ILE A 152 63.25 -22.07 -15.83
N LEU A 153 64.24 -22.44 -15.04
CA LEU A 153 65.07 -21.55 -14.20
C LEU A 153 65.50 -20.30 -14.94
N LYS A 154 65.57 -19.17 -14.32
CA LYS A 154 66.74 -18.35 -14.09
C LYS A 154 66.48 -17.09 -13.30
N ARG A 155 67.05 -17.01 -12.14
CA ARG A 155 67.55 -15.81 -11.46
C ARG A 155 68.82 -15.31 -12.23
N PRO A 156 69.49 -14.14 -11.95
CA PRO A 156 69.33 -13.16 -10.86
C PRO A 156 69.64 -11.70 -11.30
N GLY A 157 69.68 -10.81 -10.38
CA GLY A 157 70.41 -9.54 -10.46
C GLY A 157 69.58 -8.34 -10.04
N ALA A 158 69.69 -7.82 -8.88
CA ALA A 158 70.71 -6.99 -8.24
C ALA A 158 70.54 -5.49 -8.51
N SER A 159 70.32 -4.78 -7.39
CA SER A 159 70.92 -3.51 -6.96
C SER A 159 70.34 -2.16 -7.38
N ARG A 160 70.10 -1.38 -6.30
CA ARG A 160 70.41 0.07 -6.12
C ARG A 160 69.51 1.06 -6.90
N GLU A 161 69.02 2.07 -6.30
CA GLU A 161 69.34 3.03 -5.22
C GLU A 161 68.07 3.54 -4.61
#